data_77becda50d047a2a35c05da6fc6685c8
#
_entry.id   77becda50d047a2a35c05da6fc6685c8
#
_cell.length_a   1.000
_cell.length_b   1.000
_cell.length_c   1.000
_cell.angle_alpha   90.00
_cell.angle_beta   90.00
_cell.angle_gamma   90.00
#
_symmetry.space_group_name_H-M   'P 1'
#
loop_
_entity.id
_entity.type
_entity.pdbx_description
1 polymer ?
#
loop_
_entity_poly.entity_id
_entity_poly.type
_entity_poly.pdbx_seq_one_letter_code
_entity_poly.pdbx_strand_id
1 'polypeptide(L)'
;MCSSDLLQFIPCIDPFDRADGEPCYTLTADGYGDFLVRLFDLWFDDLRHGEYISIRHLDNWLSILLGERPEACNMAGCCSVQFVVEGDGGVYPCDFYVLDEWRLGNIRETGLVDMQNSETAKRFVRQSLAVPEECKTCQWFGLCRNGCRRDRDILPNGVIGQNIYCMAYKKFFSERFRQLTQSIECIQRMQYR
;
A
#
# COMPACT_ATOMS: atom_id res chain seq x y z
N MET A 1 27.37 7.52 -9.16
CA MET A 1 25.95 7.26 -9.42
C MET A 1 25.21 7.44 -8.11
N CYS A 2 24.16 8.23 -8.08
CA CYS A 2 23.36 8.44 -6.88
C CYS A 2 22.62 7.13 -6.57
N SER A 3 22.96 6.46 -5.49
CA SER A 3 22.42 5.15 -5.09
C SER A 3 21.10 5.25 -4.30
N SER A 4 20.32 6.31 -4.50
CA SER A 4 19.13 6.62 -3.68
C SER A 4 17.81 6.54 -4.45
N ASP A 5 17.77 5.85 -5.59
CA ASP A 5 16.58 5.83 -6.42
C ASP A 5 15.62 4.72 -5.96
N LEU A 6 14.81 5.03 -4.96
CA LEU A 6 13.65 4.23 -4.60
C LEU A 6 12.54 4.48 -5.62
N LEU A 7 12.19 3.47 -6.39
CA LEU A 7 11.06 3.51 -7.30
C LEU A 7 9.77 3.12 -6.56
N GLN A 8 8.74 3.94 -6.72
CA GLN A 8 7.41 3.66 -6.20
C GLN A 8 6.37 3.75 -7.31
N PHE A 9 5.58 2.70 -7.46
CA PHE A 9 4.47 2.64 -8.41
C PHE A 9 3.15 2.64 -7.61
N ILE A 10 2.30 3.61 -7.88
CA ILE A 10 0.99 3.75 -7.23
C ILE A 10 -0.07 3.54 -8.29
N PRO A 11 -0.95 2.53 -8.14
CA PRO A 11 -2.03 2.33 -9.09
C PRO A 11 -2.97 3.53 -9.07
N CYS A 12 -3.38 3.98 -10.25
CA CYS A 12 -4.36 5.05 -10.37
C CYS A 12 -5.72 4.58 -9.86
N ILE A 13 -6.38 5.42 -9.08
CA ILE A 13 -7.71 5.18 -8.52
C ILE A 13 -8.55 6.45 -8.63
N ASP A 14 -9.83 6.30 -8.95
CA ASP A 14 -10.75 7.43 -9.06
C ASP A 14 -10.94 8.14 -7.71
N PRO A 15 -11.26 9.44 -7.70
CA PRO A 15 -11.64 10.15 -6.48
C PRO A 15 -12.93 9.56 -5.88
N PHE A 16 -13.19 9.84 -4.58
CA PHE A 16 -14.39 9.34 -3.90
C PHE A 16 -15.69 9.93 -4.47
N ASP A 17 -15.62 11.13 -4.99
CA ASP A 17 -16.73 11.93 -5.50
C ASP A 17 -16.89 11.89 -7.02
N ARG A 18 -16.26 10.90 -7.69
CA ARG A 18 -16.41 10.74 -9.13
C ARG A 18 -17.89 10.60 -9.51
N ALA A 19 -18.34 11.48 -10.39
CA ALA A 19 -19.73 11.47 -10.85
C ALA A 19 -19.99 10.33 -11.87
N ASP A 20 -21.26 9.89 -11.92
CA ASP A 20 -21.68 8.92 -12.93
C ASP A 20 -21.50 9.50 -14.35
N GLY A 21 -20.87 8.69 -15.23
CA GLY A 21 -20.56 9.09 -16.60
C GLY A 21 -19.23 9.78 -16.81
N GLU A 22 -18.50 10.13 -15.75
CA GLU A 22 -17.11 10.58 -15.89
C GLU A 22 -16.17 9.44 -16.25
N PRO A 23 -15.06 9.73 -16.97
CA PRO A 23 -14.06 8.72 -17.29
C PRO A 23 -13.55 8.02 -16.02
N CYS A 24 -13.44 6.69 -16.07
CA CYS A 24 -12.83 5.89 -15.01
C CYS A 24 -11.34 5.79 -15.23
N TYR A 25 -10.55 6.21 -14.24
CA TYR A 25 -9.09 6.13 -14.25
C TYR A 25 -8.55 4.99 -13.37
N THR A 26 -9.42 4.35 -12.58
CA THR A 26 -9.03 3.22 -11.74
C THR A 26 -8.45 2.12 -12.59
N LEU A 27 -7.23 1.72 -12.26
CA LEU A 27 -6.57 0.60 -12.91
C LEU A 27 -7.33 -0.70 -12.62
N THR A 28 -7.55 -1.52 -13.64
CA THR A 28 -8.20 -2.82 -13.44
C THR A 28 -7.30 -3.79 -12.67
N ALA A 29 -7.89 -4.71 -11.91
CA ALA A 29 -7.12 -5.73 -11.20
C ALA A 29 -6.28 -6.59 -12.15
N ASP A 30 -6.79 -6.94 -13.33
CA ASP A 30 -6.05 -7.71 -14.34
C ASP A 30 -4.85 -6.92 -14.87
N GLY A 31 -5.06 -5.67 -15.27
CA GLY A 31 -3.99 -4.80 -15.76
C GLY A 31 -2.91 -4.55 -14.69
N TYR A 32 -3.33 -4.39 -13.42
CA TYR A 32 -2.38 -4.25 -12.33
C TYR A 32 -1.61 -5.55 -12.04
N GLY A 33 -2.28 -6.70 -12.15
CA GLY A 33 -1.64 -8.01 -12.02
C GLY A 33 -0.59 -8.26 -13.10
N ASP A 34 -0.90 -7.94 -14.36
CA ASP A 34 0.04 -8.02 -15.49
C ASP A 34 1.24 -7.09 -15.30
N PHE A 35 0.97 -5.86 -14.83
CA PHE A 35 2.02 -4.91 -14.50
C PHE A 35 2.97 -5.45 -13.41
N LEU A 36 2.43 -5.96 -12.29
CA LEU A 36 3.24 -6.49 -11.18
C LEU A 36 4.11 -7.67 -11.62
N VAL A 37 3.55 -8.59 -12.41
CA VAL A 37 4.30 -9.73 -12.96
C VAL A 37 5.42 -9.26 -13.88
N ARG A 38 5.12 -8.34 -14.82
CA ARG A 38 6.10 -7.82 -15.75
C ARG A 38 7.19 -7.01 -15.07
N LEU A 39 6.83 -6.15 -14.12
CA LEU A 39 7.78 -5.37 -13.33
C LEU A 39 8.75 -6.28 -12.57
N PHE A 40 8.20 -7.31 -11.92
CA PHE A 40 9.00 -8.27 -11.19
C PHE A 40 9.95 -9.06 -12.11
N ASP A 41 9.50 -9.49 -13.28
CA ASP A 41 10.33 -10.26 -14.21
C ASP A 41 11.54 -9.46 -14.67
N LEU A 42 11.35 -8.17 -14.98
CA LEU A 42 12.44 -7.26 -15.35
C LEU A 42 13.41 -7.05 -14.17
N TRP A 43 12.87 -6.72 -13.00
CA TRP A 43 13.65 -6.52 -11.79
C TRP A 43 14.44 -7.77 -11.38
N PHE A 44 13.83 -8.95 -11.48
CA PHE A 44 14.49 -10.22 -11.13
C PHE A 44 15.61 -10.59 -12.11
N ASP A 45 15.44 -10.22 -13.38
CA ASP A 45 16.51 -10.40 -14.37
C ASP A 45 17.69 -9.48 -14.08
N ASP A 46 17.48 -8.20 -13.80
CA ASP A 46 18.49 -7.24 -13.37
C ASP A 46 19.22 -7.76 -12.12
N LEU A 47 18.46 -8.21 -11.11
CA LEU A 47 19.01 -8.77 -9.88
C LEU A 47 19.94 -9.97 -10.14
N ARG A 48 19.57 -10.85 -11.07
CA ARG A 48 20.40 -12.01 -11.45
C ARG A 48 21.71 -11.61 -12.14
N HIS A 49 21.73 -10.46 -12.79
CA HIS A 49 22.92 -9.88 -13.40
C HIS A 49 23.77 -9.04 -12.42
N GLY A 50 23.34 -8.94 -11.17
CA GLY A 50 24.06 -8.23 -10.11
C GLY A 50 23.67 -6.76 -10.00
N GLU A 51 22.55 -6.35 -10.59
CA GLU A 51 22.01 -5.00 -10.50
C GLU A 51 20.80 -5.00 -9.56
N TYR A 52 20.91 -4.31 -8.43
CA TYR A 52 19.80 -4.15 -7.50
C TYR A 52 19.17 -2.77 -7.67
N ILE A 53 17.91 -2.76 -8.01
CA ILE A 53 17.06 -1.56 -8.09
C ILE A 53 16.06 -1.62 -6.95
N SER A 54 16.03 -0.60 -6.10
CA SER A 54 15.06 -0.52 -5.00
C SER A 54 13.68 -0.20 -5.55
N ILE A 55 12.74 -1.14 -5.43
CA ILE A 55 11.33 -0.96 -5.78
C ILE A 55 10.50 -1.21 -4.53
N ARG A 56 9.83 -0.17 -4.04
CA ARG A 56 9.16 -0.15 -2.73
C ARG A 56 8.26 -1.35 -2.47
N HIS A 57 7.48 -1.80 -3.46
CA HIS A 57 6.63 -2.98 -3.33
C HIS A 57 7.43 -4.26 -3.10
N LEU A 58 8.49 -4.45 -3.89
CA LEU A 58 9.33 -5.64 -3.82
C LEU A 58 10.12 -5.66 -2.51
N ASP A 59 10.73 -4.53 -2.14
CA ASP A 59 11.50 -4.40 -0.91
C ASP A 59 10.64 -4.72 0.33
N ASN A 60 9.41 -4.21 0.36
CA ASN A 60 8.49 -4.51 1.45
C ASN A 60 8.04 -5.97 1.49
N TRP A 61 7.79 -6.62 0.35
CA TRP A 61 7.48 -8.06 0.34
C TRP A 61 8.66 -8.89 0.79
N LEU A 62 9.89 -8.52 0.40
CA LEU A 62 11.11 -9.20 0.88
C LEU A 62 11.27 -9.01 2.39
N SER A 63 11.08 -7.80 2.93
CA SER A 63 11.09 -7.54 4.37
C SER A 63 10.06 -8.39 5.11
N ILE A 64 8.83 -8.49 4.60
CA ILE A 64 7.80 -9.34 5.19
C ILE A 64 8.21 -10.82 5.20
N LEU A 65 8.80 -11.31 4.11
CA LEU A 65 9.30 -12.70 4.03
C LEU A 65 10.45 -12.98 5.01
N LEU A 66 11.24 -11.95 5.32
CA LEU A 66 12.30 -12.01 6.34
C LEU A 66 11.78 -11.85 7.78
N GLY A 67 10.47 -11.68 7.97
CA GLY A 67 9.84 -11.52 9.29
C GLY A 67 9.87 -10.09 9.81
N GLU A 68 10.26 -9.12 8.98
CA GLU A 68 10.31 -7.72 9.32
C GLU A 68 8.96 -7.01 9.10
N ARG A 69 8.82 -5.82 9.66
CA ARG A 69 7.65 -4.97 9.39
C ARG A 69 7.85 -4.24 8.07
N PRO A 70 6.83 -4.19 7.20
CA PRO A 70 6.90 -3.37 6.00
C PRO A 70 6.97 -1.88 6.39
N GLU A 71 7.74 -1.13 5.65
CA GLU A 71 7.85 0.33 5.80
C GLU A 71 6.61 1.02 5.24
N ALA A 72 6.07 0.50 4.13
CA ALA A 72 4.92 1.08 3.47
C ALA A 72 3.60 0.76 4.21
N CYS A 73 2.82 1.80 4.57
CA CYS A 73 1.57 1.65 5.31
C CYS A 73 0.52 0.80 4.57
N ASN A 74 0.49 0.86 3.23
CA ASN A 74 -0.38 0.04 2.40
C ASN A 74 -0.05 -1.47 2.46
N MET A 75 1.09 -1.85 3.00
CA MET A 75 1.51 -3.24 3.16
C MET A 75 1.51 -3.68 4.62
N ALA A 76 1.25 -2.75 5.55
CA ALA A 76 1.16 -3.05 6.98
C ALA A 76 -0.18 -3.70 7.38
N GLY A 77 -1.22 -3.59 6.56
CA GLY A 77 -2.58 -4.06 6.85
C GLY A 77 -3.37 -3.15 7.79
N CYS A 78 -2.81 -2.03 8.19
CA CYS A 78 -3.44 -1.01 9.01
C CYS A 78 -2.94 0.38 8.63
N CYS A 79 -3.79 1.39 8.81
CA CYS A 79 -3.40 2.78 8.64
C CYS A 79 -2.62 3.30 9.86
N SER A 80 -1.81 4.32 9.60
CA SER A 80 -1.24 5.21 10.60
C SER A 80 -1.58 6.66 10.24
N VAL A 81 -1.51 7.56 11.21
CA VAL A 81 -1.70 8.99 10.95
C VAL A 81 -0.44 9.57 10.34
N GLN A 82 -0.54 10.09 9.11
CA GLN A 82 0.59 10.65 8.34
C GLN A 82 0.73 12.18 8.46
N PHE A 83 -0.27 12.85 9.04
CA PHE A 83 -0.32 14.31 9.20
C PHE A 83 -0.14 15.08 7.88
N VAL A 84 -1.12 14.97 7.01
CA VAL A 84 -1.20 15.81 5.81
C VAL A 84 -1.73 17.18 6.20
N VAL A 85 -1.04 18.24 5.81
CA VAL A 85 -1.41 19.63 6.12
C VAL A 85 -1.79 20.36 4.86
N GLU A 86 -3.02 20.88 4.82
CA GLU A 86 -3.53 21.69 3.72
C GLU A 86 -3.16 23.18 3.86
N GLY A 87 -3.34 23.94 2.78
CA GLY A 87 -2.94 25.36 2.72
C GLY A 87 -3.63 26.27 3.74
N ASP A 88 -4.82 25.89 4.23
CA ASP A 88 -5.55 26.59 5.31
C ASP A 88 -5.05 26.24 6.72
N GLY A 89 -4.09 25.30 6.81
CA GLY A 89 -3.58 24.74 8.07
C GLY A 89 -4.40 23.56 8.60
N GLY A 90 -5.41 23.10 7.88
CA GLY A 90 -6.16 21.88 8.19
C GLY A 90 -5.27 20.66 8.17
N VAL A 91 -5.42 19.77 9.16
CA VAL A 91 -4.60 18.56 9.30
C VAL A 91 -5.47 17.33 9.16
N TYR A 92 -5.00 16.36 8.37
CA TYR A 92 -5.72 15.14 8.02
C TYR A 92 -4.84 13.90 8.24
N PRO A 93 -5.44 12.70 8.43
CA PRO A 93 -4.67 11.50 8.75
C PRO A 93 -3.92 10.89 7.56
N CYS A 94 -4.31 11.19 6.33
CA CYS A 94 -3.74 10.61 5.11
C CYS A 94 -4.09 11.51 3.91
N ASP A 95 -3.22 11.54 2.90
CA ASP A 95 -3.40 12.28 1.64
C ASP A 95 -4.64 11.85 0.85
N PHE A 96 -5.02 10.57 0.91
CA PHE A 96 -6.27 10.08 0.33
C PHE A 96 -7.53 10.48 1.13
N TYR A 97 -7.38 10.99 2.34
CA TYR A 97 -8.49 11.27 3.26
C TYR A 97 -8.48 12.73 3.73
N VAL A 98 -8.19 13.65 2.79
CA VAL A 98 -8.37 15.09 2.96
C VAL A 98 -9.85 15.41 2.77
N LEU A 99 -10.67 14.95 3.72
CA LEU A 99 -12.14 15.09 3.75
C LEU A 99 -12.54 15.65 5.11
N ASP A 100 -13.57 16.50 5.16
CA ASP A 100 -13.99 17.21 6.38
C ASP A 100 -14.25 16.26 7.55
N GLU A 101 -14.82 15.10 7.30
CA GLU A 101 -15.11 14.08 8.33
C GLU A 101 -13.83 13.49 8.97
N TRP A 102 -12.69 13.62 8.33
CA TRP A 102 -11.38 13.12 8.79
C TRP A 102 -10.46 14.23 9.26
N ARG A 103 -10.93 15.49 9.29
CA ARG A 103 -10.14 16.61 9.79
C ARG A 103 -9.77 16.39 11.26
N LEU A 104 -8.47 16.41 11.56
CA LEU A 104 -7.93 16.21 12.91
C LEU A 104 -7.86 17.52 13.70
N GLY A 105 -7.76 18.64 13.03
CA GLY A 105 -7.65 19.96 13.60
C GLY A 105 -6.98 20.96 12.67
N ASN A 106 -6.45 22.05 13.24
CA ASN A 106 -5.65 23.03 12.50
C ASN A 106 -4.29 23.18 13.18
N ILE A 107 -3.22 23.17 12.38
CA ILE A 107 -1.83 23.21 12.90
C ILE A 107 -1.53 24.49 13.70
N ARG A 108 -2.30 25.56 13.49
CA ARG A 108 -2.18 26.81 14.22
C ARG A 108 -2.85 26.82 15.58
N GLU A 109 -3.75 25.87 15.84
CA GLU A 109 -4.64 25.87 17.01
C GLU A 109 -4.43 24.64 17.90
N THR A 110 -4.08 23.50 17.31
CA THR A 110 -4.03 22.21 18.00
C THR A 110 -2.66 21.56 17.79
N GLY A 111 -2.09 21.01 18.86
CA GLY A 111 -0.84 20.28 18.79
C GLY A 111 -0.96 18.92 18.09
N LEU A 112 0.08 18.48 17.38
CA LEU A 112 0.08 17.20 16.65
C LEU A 112 -0.16 15.99 17.58
N VAL A 113 0.30 16.05 18.83
CA VAL A 113 0.07 14.98 19.81
C VAL A 113 -1.42 14.86 20.15
N ASP A 114 -2.11 15.98 20.31
CA ASP A 114 -3.56 16.01 20.60
C ASP A 114 -4.34 15.52 19.40
N MET A 115 -3.96 15.93 18.18
CA MET A 115 -4.55 15.44 16.93
C MET A 115 -4.39 13.94 16.79
N GLN A 116 -3.21 13.40 17.06
CA GLN A 116 -2.92 11.96 17.00
C GLN A 116 -3.77 11.17 18.01
N ASN A 117 -4.03 11.74 19.18
CA ASN A 117 -4.82 11.11 20.23
C ASN A 117 -6.34 11.39 20.11
N SER A 118 -6.76 12.16 19.12
CA SER A 118 -8.18 12.48 18.88
C SER A 118 -9.00 11.24 18.56
N GLU A 119 -10.31 11.30 18.81
CA GLU A 119 -11.21 10.21 18.47
C GLU A 119 -11.31 10.01 16.94
N THR A 120 -11.17 11.07 16.16
CA THR A 120 -11.12 10.99 14.68
C THR A 120 -9.91 10.18 14.23
N ALA A 121 -8.71 10.47 14.74
CA ALA A 121 -7.49 9.73 14.43
C ALA A 121 -7.61 8.24 14.84
N LYS A 122 -8.08 7.98 16.04
CA LYS A 122 -8.32 6.60 16.54
C LYS A 122 -9.36 5.86 15.70
N ARG A 123 -10.46 6.53 15.33
CA ARG A 123 -11.48 5.97 14.45
C ARG A 123 -10.91 5.61 13.08
N PHE A 124 -10.11 6.51 12.51
CA PHE A 124 -9.45 6.29 11.22
C PHE A 124 -8.59 5.03 11.23
N VAL A 125 -7.73 4.89 12.24
CA VAL A 125 -6.87 3.69 12.39
C VAL A 125 -7.71 2.45 12.65
N ARG A 126 -8.62 2.49 13.62
CA ARG A 126 -9.46 1.35 14.02
C ARG A 126 -10.28 0.78 12.88
N GLN A 127 -10.89 1.63 12.05
CA GLN A 127 -11.65 1.17 10.88
C GLN A 127 -10.79 0.45 9.86
N SER A 128 -9.52 0.83 9.72
CA SER A 128 -8.60 0.19 8.78
C SER A 128 -8.22 -1.25 9.16
N LEU A 129 -8.47 -1.66 10.40
CA LEU A 129 -8.16 -3.01 10.90
C LEU A 129 -9.17 -4.07 10.47
N ALA A 130 -10.26 -3.69 9.81
CA ALA A 130 -11.27 -4.63 9.35
C ALA A 130 -10.66 -5.62 8.34
N VAL A 131 -10.85 -6.92 8.60
CA VAL A 131 -10.38 -8.01 7.74
C VAL A 131 -11.59 -8.78 7.24
N PRO A 132 -11.86 -8.77 5.91
CA PRO A 132 -12.93 -9.56 5.30
C PRO A 132 -12.75 -11.07 5.55
N GLU A 133 -13.85 -11.82 5.59
CA GLU A 133 -13.81 -13.27 5.84
C GLU A 133 -12.96 -14.01 4.80
N GLU A 134 -13.05 -13.62 3.54
CA GLU A 134 -12.27 -14.20 2.43
C GLU A 134 -10.76 -14.01 2.62
N CYS A 135 -10.36 -12.98 3.35
CA CYS A 135 -8.94 -12.72 3.63
C CYS A 135 -8.42 -13.60 4.78
N LYS A 136 -9.27 -13.99 5.73
CA LYS A 136 -8.85 -14.79 6.90
C LYS A 136 -8.35 -16.19 6.52
N THR A 137 -8.86 -16.75 5.44
CA THR A 137 -8.46 -18.07 4.92
C THR A 137 -7.53 -17.99 3.69
N CYS A 138 -7.15 -16.80 3.27
CA CYS A 138 -6.32 -16.61 2.09
C CYS A 138 -4.85 -16.94 2.40
N GLN A 139 -4.26 -17.86 1.64
CA GLN A 139 -2.84 -18.24 1.78
C GLN A 139 -1.87 -17.06 1.59
N TRP A 140 -2.27 -16.00 0.86
CA TRP A 140 -1.46 -14.84 0.58
C TRP A 140 -1.67 -13.68 1.57
N PHE A 141 -2.55 -13.85 2.55
CA PHE A 141 -2.88 -12.77 3.47
C PHE A 141 -1.66 -12.24 4.24
N GLY A 142 -0.70 -13.12 4.58
CA GLY A 142 0.54 -12.72 5.25
C GLY A 142 1.36 -11.68 4.46
N LEU A 143 1.31 -11.72 3.13
CA LEU A 143 1.99 -10.78 2.23
C LEU A 143 1.11 -9.60 1.81
N CYS A 144 -0.15 -9.87 1.47
CA CYS A 144 -1.09 -8.88 0.97
C CYS A 144 -1.67 -7.98 2.07
N ARG A 145 -2.03 -8.57 3.23
CA ARG A 145 -2.65 -7.89 4.39
C ARG A 145 -3.83 -6.98 4.04
N ASN A 146 -4.50 -7.27 2.93
CA ASN A 146 -5.62 -6.50 2.36
C ASN A 146 -5.25 -5.07 1.89
N GLY A 147 -3.96 -4.71 1.81
CA GLY A 147 -3.47 -3.50 1.18
C GLY A 147 -3.91 -2.18 1.81
N CYS A 148 -3.88 -1.12 1.01
CA CYS A 148 -4.28 0.23 1.41
C CYS A 148 -5.77 0.29 1.75
N ARG A 149 -6.14 1.07 2.76
CA ARG A 149 -7.54 1.37 3.07
C ARG A 149 -8.26 1.99 1.88
N ARG A 150 -7.60 2.88 1.13
CA ARG A 150 -8.19 3.56 -0.03
C ARG A 150 -8.67 2.60 -1.12
N ASP A 151 -7.97 1.49 -1.28
CA ASP A 151 -8.33 0.43 -2.24
C ASP A 151 -9.45 -0.51 -1.71
N ARG A 152 -9.91 -0.30 -0.48
CA ARG A 152 -10.93 -1.12 0.20
C ARG A 152 -12.20 -0.35 0.52
N ASP A 153 -12.10 0.97 0.62
CA ASP A 153 -13.15 1.90 1.07
C ASP A 153 -14.02 2.36 -0.12
N ILE A 154 -14.65 1.38 -0.78
CA ILE A 154 -15.43 1.60 -1.99
C ILE A 154 -16.93 1.26 -1.82
N LEU A 155 -17.33 0.78 -0.64
CA LEU A 155 -18.71 0.39 -0.39
C LEU A 155 -19.53 1.58 0.08
N PRO A 156 -20.75 1.78 -0.47
CA PRO A 156 -21.62 2.93 -0.16
C PRO A 156 -22.03 3.05 1.32
N ASN A 157 -21.89 1.96 2.09
CA ASN A 157 -22.27 1.90 3.51
C ASN A 157 -21.08 2.19 4.46
N GLY A 158 -19.93 2.62 3.95
CA GLY A 158 -18.74 2.89 4.77
C GLY A 158 -18.09 1.66 5.39
N VAL A 159 -18.49 0.46 4.97
CA VAL A 159 -17.84 -0.79 5.38
C VAL A 159 -16.61 -1.01 4.52
N ILE A 160 -15.47 -1.20 5.16
CA ILE A 160 -14.22 -1.51 4.48
C ILE A 160 -14.27 -2.96 4.00
N GLY A 161 -14.19 -3.14 2.69
CA GLY A 161 -14.28 -4.43 2.03
C GLY A 161 -12.94 -5.08 1.70
N GLN A 162 -12.97 -5.95 0.71
CA GLN A 162 -11.79 -6.54 0.12
C GLN A 162 -11.11 -5.53 -0.82
N ASN A 163 -9.78 -5.56 -0.86
CA ASN A 163 -9.00 -4.74 -1.78
C ASN A 163 -9.40 -5.00 -3.24
N ILE A 164 -9.66 -3.95 -4.00
CA ILE A 164 -10.05 -4.03 -5.42
C ILE A 164 -8.97 -4.73 -6.27
N TYR A 165 -7.72 -4.69 -5.84
CA TYR A 165 -6.60 -5.36 -6.49
C TYR A 165 -6.30 -6.76 -5.94
N CYS A 166 -7.25 -7.38 -5.19
CA CYS A 166 -7.07 -8.72 -4.63
C CYS A 166 -6.64 -9.76 -5.69
N MET A 167 -7.28 -9.73 -6.86
CA MET A 167 -6.96 -10.66 -7.95
C MET A 167 -5.57 -10.39 -8.56
N ALA A 168 -5.12 -9.14 -8.61
CA ALA A 168 -3.77 -8.77 -9.03
C ALA A 168 -2.71 -9.39 -8.11
N TYR A 169 -2.89 -9.24 -6.80
CA TYR A 169 -1.98 -9.83 -5.80
C TYR A 169 -2.00 -11.35 -5.83
N LYS A 170 -3.18 -11.97 -5.95
CA LYS A 170 -3.28 -13.44 -6.08
C LYS A 170 -2.56 -13.94 -7.31
N LYS A 171 -2.74 -13.28 -8.45
CA LYS A 171 -2.03 -13.59 -9.71
C LYS A 171 -0.52 -13.49 -9.50
N PHE A 172 -0.04 -12.35 -9.04
CA PHE A 172 1.38 -12.12 -8.82
C PHE A 172 2.01 -13.18 -7.91
N PHE A 173 1.45 -13.42 -6.74
CA PHE A 173 2.01 -14.39 -5.80
C PHE A 173 1.90 -15.83 -6.31
N SER A 174 0.81 -16.21 -6.97
CA SER A 174 0.70 -17.56 -7.52
C SER A 174 1.73 -17.85 -8.60
N GLU A 175 2.10 -16.84 -9.39
CA GLU A 175 3.02 -17.00 -10.51
C GLU A 175 4.49 -16.74 -10.12
N ARG A 176 4.77 -15.88 -9.12
CA ARG A 176 6.12 -15.37 -8.84
C ARG A 176 6.63 -15.59 -7.41
N PHE A 177 5.85 -16.20 -6.53
CA PHE A 177 6.24 -16.41 -5.14
C PHE A 177 7.57 -17.14 -4.99
N ARG A 178 7.80 -18.19 -5.81
CA ARG A 178 9.07 -18.93 -5.78
C ARG A 178 10.26 -18.06 -6.13
N GLN A 179 10.14 -17.26 -7.19
CA GLN A 179 11.22 -16.36 -7.61
C GLN A 179 11.39 -15.22 -6.60
N LEU A 180 10.30 -14.71 -6.01
CA LEU A 180 10.36 -13.71 -4.95
C LEU A 180 11.16 -14.23 -3.73
N THR A 181 10.97 -15.46 -3.33
CA THR A 181 11.78 -16.07 -2.25
C THR A 181 13.25 -16.27 -2.69
N GLN A 182 13.50 -16.65 -3.93
CA GLN A 182 14.85 -16.78 -4.47
C GLN A 182 15.60 -15.44 -4.51
N SER A 183 14.91 -14.33 -4.66
CA SER A 183 15.52 -12.99 -4.67
C SER A 183 16.29 -12.71 -3.38
N ILE A 184 15.84 -13.21 -2.25
CA ILE A 184 16.52 -13.04 -0.95
C ILE A 184 17.95 -13.61 -1.02
N GLU A 185 18.08 -14.82 -1.56
CA GLU A 185 19.41 -15.45 -1.71
C GLU A 185 20.31 -14.67 -2.68
N CYS A 186 19.74 -14.14 -3.77
CA CYS A 186 20.48 -13.32 -4.72
C CYS A 186 21.03 -12.06 -4.05
N ILE A 187 20.19 -11.33 -3.31
CA ILE A 187 20.58 -10.10 -2.59
C ILE A 187 21.65 -10.40 -1.55
N GLN A 188 21.48 -11.46 -0.75
CA GLN A 188 22.48 -11.85 0.23
C GLN A 188 23.84 -12.13 -0.40
N ARG A 189 23.89 -12.82 -1.53
CA ARG A 189 25.16 -13.09 -2.26
C ARG A 189 25.83 -11.83 -2.78
N MET A 190 25.07 -10.78 -3.12
CA MET A 190 25.62 -9.51 -3.56
C MET A 190 26.28 -8.71 -2.42
N GLN A 191 25.77 -8.83 -1.20
CA GLN A 191 26.33 -8.16 -0.01
C GLN A 191 27.67 -8.76 0.46
N TYR A 192 27.98 -9.98 0.07
CA TYR A 192 29.22 -10.68 0.44
C TYR A 192 30.31 -10.67 -0.66
N ARG A 193 30.12 -9.89 -1.71
CA ARG A 193 31.10 -9.66 -2.77
C ARG A 193 31.71 -8.26 -2.63
#